data_c79489041c2212f5abebe101b3147160
#
_entry.id   c79489041c2212f5abebe101b3147160
#
_cell.length_a   1.000
_cell.length_b   1.000
_cell.length_c   1.000
_cell.angle_alpha   90.00
_cell.angle_beta   90.00
_cell.angle_gamma   90.00
#
_symmetry.space_group_name_H-M   'P 1'
#
loop_
_entity.id
_entity.type
_entity.pdbx_description
1 polymer ?
#
loop_
_entity_poly.entity_id
_entity_poly.type
_entity_poly.pdbx_seq_one_letter_code
_entity_poly.pdbx_strand_id
1 'polypeptide(L)'
;MLSFIYWAFSDTFFNWLFPFSSTGKGPWITVEGVAPKYTEPYVSAMYKSKTCLDYEVDSQMSPHKVPTYHGLSLDVKADPKTGHFQAKLPFNGGGWCKWKINQAFVSVSYTDVSHLVKDAVNEGGDGTGLTAFINNAAKTDDKETVTLNTLDYRPVIYPILEMSEGFPKRLFVRGEVGTCFFQLRLTPGAEWRIIYKPRLDETKIPKITITNGKGEWVEYPDGRIETGTQTVDFRYIK
;
A
#
# COMPACT_ATOMS: atom_id res chain seq x y z
N MET A 1 19.38 -13.89 -18.21
CA MET A 1 20.45 -13.78 -17.20
C MET A 1 21.08 -12.37 -17.13
N LEU A 2 21.40 -11.71 -18.23
CA LEU A 2 21.96 -10.34 -18.26
C LEU A 2 20.99 -9.25 -17.71
N SER A 3 19.68 -9.37 -17.91
CA SER A 3 18.69 -8.41 -17.46
C SER A 3 18.56 -8.31 -15.93
N PHE A 4 18.72 -9.44 -15.23
CA PHE A 4 18.65 -9.49 -13.75
C PHE A 4 19.89 -8.85 -13.08
N ILE A 5 21.04 -8.99 -13.71
CA ILE A 5 22.30 -8.39 -13.25
C ILE A 5 22.24 -6.86 -13.42
N TYR A 6 21.68 -6.39 -14.52
CA TYR A 6 21.53 -4.95 -14.78
C TYR A 6 20.59 -4.28 -13.74
N TRP A 7 19.51 -4.95 -13.35
CA TRP A 7 18.57 -4.45 -12.34
C TRP A 7 19.21 -4.36 -10.95
N ALA A 8 19.88 -5.41 -10.49
CA ALA A 8 20.56 -5.43 -9.19
C ALA A 8 21.71 -4.41 -9.10
N PHE A 9 22.44 -4.18 -10.20
CA PHE A 9 23.48 -3.15 -10.26
C PHE A 9 22.90 -1.73 -10.27
N SER A 10 21.75 -1.51 -10.90
CA SER A 10 21.14 -0.18 -10.95
C SER A 10 20.67 0.29 -9.57
N ASP A 11 20.02 -0.59 -8.79
CA ASP A 11 19.52 -0.24 -7.45
C ASP A 11 20.67 0.00 -6.46
N THR A 12 21.70 -0.85 -6.50
CA THR A 12 22.88 -0.68 -5.64
C THR A 12 23.64 0.59 -5.98
N PHE A 13 23.81 0.88 -7.28
CA PHE A 13 24.47 2.09 -7.75
C PHE A 13 23.64 3.34 -7.45
N PHE A 14 22.34 3.29 -7.61
CA PHE A 14 21.43 4.38 -7.26
C PHE A 14 21.47 4.68 -5.75
N ASN A 15 21.40 3.65 -4.91
CA ASN A 15 21.47 3.80 -3.46
C ASN A 15 22.86 4.32 -2.99
N TRP A 16 23.90 3.98 -3.70
CA TRP A 16 25.24 4.51 -3.44
C TRP A 16 25.37 5.99 -3.84
N LEU A 17 24.83 6.38 -5.00
CA LEU A 17 24.81 7.78 -5.46
C LEU A 17 23.86 8.66 -4.63
N PHE A 18 22.72 8.13 -4.21
CA PHE A 18 21.65 8.86 -3.56
C PHE A 18 21.31 8.25 -2.18
N PRO A 19 22.28 8.19 -1.26
CA PRO A 19 22.09 7.46 -0.01
C PRO A 19 20.94 8.00 0.82
N PHE A 20 20.11 7.08 1.31
CA PHE A 20 19.16 7.35 2.35
C PHE A 20 19.86 7.16 3.70
N SER A 21 20.01 8.22 4.46
CA SER A 21 20.75 8.21 5.74
C SER A 21 20.01 9.03 6.79
N SER A 22 18.85 8.49 7.23
CA SER A 22 18.13 9.12 8.33
C SER A 22 19.02 9.21 9.58
N THR A 23 19.07 10.38 10.17
CA THR A 23 19.90 10.63 11.37
C THR A 23 19.41 9.92 12.63
N GLY A 24 18.28 9.20 12.56
CA GLY A 24 17.65 8.60 13.74
C GLY A 24 17.06 9.61 14.73
N LYS A 25 17.17 10.90 14.44
CA LYS A 25 16.62 11.98 15.27
C LYS A 25 15.35 12.50 14.58
N GLY A 26 14.21 12.46 15.31
CA GLY A 26 12.91 12.91 14.80
C GLY A 26 12.91 14.31 14.16
N PRO A 27 11.80 14.76 13.59
CA PRO A 27 10.44 14.25 13.80
C PRO A 27 10.13 12.95 13.06
N TRP A 28 9.15 12.21 13.58
CA TRP A 28 8.70 10.93 13.05
C TRP A 28 7.21 10.96 12.72
N ILE A 29 6.80 10.15 11.75
CA ILE A 29 5.42 9.71 11.61
C ILE A 29 5.34 8.33 12.23
N THR A 30 4.60 8.19 13.33
CA THR A 30 4.32 6.89 13.94
C THR A 30 3.14 6.25 13.21
N VAL A 31 3.34 5.05 12.66
CA VAL A 31 2.29 4.22 12.08
C VAL A 31 2.06 3.07 13.05
N GLU A 32 0.84 2.94 13.54
CA GLU A 32 0.48 1.88 14.49
C GLU A 32 -0.89 1.31 14.17
N GLY A 33 -1.15 0.09 14.63
CA GLY A 33 -2.44 -0.54 14.38
C GLY A 33 -2.58 -1.91 14.96
N VAL A 34 -3.62 -2.60 14.48
CA VAL A 34 -3.90 -3.99 14.82
C VAL A 34 -4.16 -4.74 13.52
N ALA A 35 -3.25 -5.63 13.15
CA ALA A 35 -3.44 -6.54 12.03
C ALA A 35 -4.44 -7.63 12.42
N PRO A 36 -5.45 -7.94 11.60
CA PRO A 36 -6.33 -9.07 11.80
C PRO A 36 -5.55 -10.40 11.86
N LYS A 37 -6.15 -11.41 12.45
CA LYS A 37 -5.57 -12.76 12.49
C LYS A 37 -5.27 -13.25 11.08
N TYR A 38 -4.19 -14.00 10.90
CA TYR A 38 -3.68 -14.51 9.63
C TYR A 38 -3.22 -13.44 8.63
N THR A 39 -3.03 -12.20 9.07
CA THR A 39 -2.49 -11.13 8.24
C THR A 39 -1.22 -10.54 8.83
N GLU A 40 -0.42 -9.89 7.98
CA GLU A 40 0.73 -9.09 8.40
C GLU A 40 0.62 -7.67 7.87
N PRO A 41 1.14 -6.68 8.63
CA PRO A 41 1.17 -5.30 8.20
C PRO A 41 2.28 -5.05 7.18
N TYR A 42 2.01 -4.18 6.24
CA TYR A 42 2.99 -3.59 5.34
C TYR A 42 3.02 -2.08 5.53
N VAL A 43 4.18 -1.54 5.84
CA VAL A 43 4.38 -0.10 6.04
C VAL A 43 5.51 0.37 5.14
N SER A 44 5.24 1.39 4.34
CA SER A 44 6.24 2.00 3.48
C SER A 44 6.10 3.52 3.40
N ALA A 45 7.13 4.16 2.90
CA ALA A 45 7.13 5.59 2.62
C ALA A 45 7.82 5.90 1.31
N MET A 46 7.36 6.94 0.64
CA MET A 46 8.02 7.54 -0.50
C MET A 46 8.62 8.88 -0.08
N TYR A 47 9.88 9.06 -0.35
CA TYR A 47 10.62 10.30 -0.14
C TYR A 47 10.85 11.00 -1.46
N LYS A 48 10.89 12.32 -1.41
CA LYS A 48 11.15 13.19 -2.56
C LYS A 48 12.36 14.07 -2.29
N SER A 49 13.25 14.19 -3.27
CA SER A 49 14.33 15.14 -3.26
C SER A 49 14.07 16.28 -4.26
N LYS A 50 14.32 17.50 -3.82
CA LYS A 50 14.40 18.69 -4.70
C LYS A 50 15.87 19.08 -5.00
N THR A 51 16.82 18.38 -4.38
CA THR A 51 18.27 18.62 -4.54
C THR A 51 18.85 17.67 -5.56
N CYS A 52 18.47 16.39 -5.48
CA CYS A 52 18.80 15.38 -6.49
C CYS A 52 17.67 15.35 -7.51
N LEU A 53 18.02 15.60 -8.75
CA LEU A 53 17.05 15.69 -9.84
C LEU A 53 17.36 14.63 -10.88
N ASP A 54 16.32 14.08 -11.44
CA ASP A 54 16.36 13.20 -12.59
C ASP A 54 15.97 13.97 -13.86
N TYR A 55 16.11 13.34 -15.02
CA TYR A 55 15.70 13.90 -16.29
C TYR A 55 14.56 13.08 -16.87
N GLU A 56 13.48 13.77 -17.20
CA GLU A 56 12.38 13.21 -17.98
C GLU A 56 12.26 13.94 -19.31
N VAL A 57 11.66 13.26 -20.28
CA VAL A 57 11.36 13.83 -21.59
C VAL A 57 9.85 14.00 -21.69
N ASP A 58 9.40 15.20 -22.00
CA ASP A 58 7.99 15.48 -22.20
C ASP A 58 7.45 14.94 -23.54
N SER A 59 6.15 15.12 -23.80
CA SER A 59 5.50 14.67 -25.03
C SER A 59 6.05 15.37 -26.30
N GLN A 60 6.80 16.46 -26.14
CA GLN A 60 7.45 17.20 -27.22
C GLN A 60 8.93 16.84 -27.37
N MET A 61 9.39 15.74 -26.72
CA MET A 61 10.76 15.27 -26.70
C MET A 61 11.75 16.29 -26.06
N SER A 62 11.25 17.20 -25.23
CA SER A 62 12.08 18.18 -24.53
C SER A 62 12.50 17.64 -23.16
N PRO A 63 13.82 17.54 -22.88
CA PRO A 63 14.29 17.07 -21.58
C PRO A 63 14.09 18.15 -20.52
N HIS A 64 13.56 17.74 -19.37
CA HIS A 64 13.39 18.63 -18.21
C HIS A 64 13.78 17.90 -16.92
N LYS A 65 14.13 18.68 -15.91
CA LYS A 65 14.54 18.14 -14.60
C LYS A 65 13.33 17.92 -13.71
N VAL A 66 13.25 16.73 -13.13
CA VAL A 66 12.21 16.35 -12.18
C VAL A 66 12.80 15.96 -10.83
N PRO A 67 12.08 16.13 -9.74
CA PRO A 67 12.52 15.64 -8.44
C PRO A 67 12.67 14.12 -8.45
N THR A 68 13.75 13.61 -7.86
CA THR A 68 13.95 12.17 -7.67
C THR A 68 13.15 11.66 -6.48
N TYR A 69 12.76 10.38 -6.53
CA TYR A 69 12.03 9.70 -5.46
C TYR A 69 12.83 8.51 -4.92
N HIS A 70 12.63 8.22 -3.63
CA HIS A 70 13.23 7.07 -2.94
C HIS A 70 12.17 6.37 -2.09
N GLY A 71 11.99 5.07 -2.32
CA GLY A 71 11.08 4.22 -1.55
C GLY A 71 11.77 3.65 -0.31
N LEU A 72 11.06 3.61 0.81
CA LEU A 72 11.47 2.94 2.03
C LEU A 72 10.35 1.99 2.45
N SER A 73 10.64 0.68 2.48
CA SER A 73 9.75 -0.33 3.07
C SER A 73 10.32 -0.78 4.41
N LEU A 74 9.47 -0.92 5.42
CA LEU A 74 9.86 -1.37 6.74
C LEU A 74 9.42 -2.82 6.95
N ASP A 75 10.30 -3.66 7.48
CA ASP A 75 9.93 -5.00 7.98
C ASP A 75 9.23 -4.84 9.32
N VAL A 76 7.90 -4.84 9.30
CA VAL A 76 7.05 -4.64 10.47
C VAL A 76 6.33 -5.95 10.78
N LYS A 77 6.49 -6.44 12.00
CA LYS A 77 5.79 -7.64 12.46
C LYS A 77 4.70 -7.26 13.45
N ALA A 78 3.55 -7.89 13.31
CA ALA A 78 2.50 -7.80 14.32
C ALA A 78 2.79 -8.73 15.50
N ASP A 79 2.42 -8.30 16.68
CA ASP A 79 2.43 -9.18 17.86
C ASP A 79 1.48 -10.38 17.62
N PRO A 80 1.96 -11.62 17.74
CA PRO A 80 1.18 -12.81 17.36
C PRO A 80 -0.06 -13.05 18.23
N LYS A 81 -0.14 -12.44 19.43
CA LYS A 81 -1.29 -12.59 20.34
C LYS A 81 -2.31 -11.49 20.18
N THR A 82 -1.87 -10.25 19.96
CA THR A 82 -2.73 -9.06 19.97
C THR A 82 -2.94 -8.48 18.58
N GLY A 83 -2.12 -8.86 17.60
CA GLY A 83 -2.08 -8.25 16.28
C GLY A 83 -1.49 -6.83 16.25
N HIS A 84 -1.07 -6.30 17.41
CA HIS A 84 -0.55 -4.94 17.50
C HIS A 84 0.77 -4.80 16.75
N PHE A 85 0.91 -3.73 15.99
CA PHE A 85 2.15 -3.35 15.33
C PHE A 85 2.42 -1.86 15.46
N GLN A 86 3.69 -1.49 15.37
CA GLN A 86 4.11 -0.10 15.35
C GLN A 86 5.37 0.06 14.50
N ALA A 87 5.40 1.13 13.72
CA ALA A 87 6.54 1.54 12.90
C ALA A 87 6.78 3.04 13.01
N LYS A 88 8.00 3.48 12.76
CA LYS A 88 8.36 4.90 12.74
C LYS A 88 8.99 5.25 11.40
N LEU A 89 8.35 6.15 10.66
CA LEU A 89 8.84 6.67 9.40
C LEU A 89 9.57 8.01 9.67
N PRO A 90 10.86 8.13 9.37
CA PRO A 90 11.58 9.37 9.57
C PRO A 90 11.04 10.46 8.64
N PHE A 91 10.81 11.65 9.17
CA PHE A 91 10.37 12.79 8.36
C PHE A 91 11.43 13.21 7.35
N ASN A 92 12.70 13.07 7.73
CA ASN A 92 13.85 13.39 6.91
C ASN A 92 14.66 12.12 6.65
N GLY A 93 14.82 11.76 5.40
CA GLY A 93 15.66 10.65 4.96
C GLY A 93 17.15 11.00 4.90
N GLY A 94 17.52 12.28 5.17
CA GLY A 94 18.90 12.71 5.26
C GLY A 94 19.64 12.64 3.92
N GLY A 95 20.97 12.36 4.02
CA GLY A 95 21.87 12.33 2.90
C GLY A 95 22.04 13.70 2.22
N TRP A 96 22.91 13.76 1.23
CA TRP A 96 23.13 15.00 0.46
C TRP A 96 21.94 15.34 -0.45
N CYS A 97 21.06 14.37 -0.78
CA CYS A 97 19.81 14.59 -1.48
C CYS A 97 18.74 15.28 -0.62
N LYS A 98 18.94 15.37 0.70
CA LYS A 98 18.01 16.02 1.63
C LYS A 98 16.58 15.46 1.49
N TRP A 99 16.47 14.14 1.47
CA TRP A 99 15.21 13.42 1.33
C TRP A 99 14.14 13.90 2.33
N LYS A 100 12.95 14.17 1.84
CA LYS A 100 11.77 14.52 2.64
C LYS A 100 10.66 13.54 2.37
N ILE A 101 9.97 13.11 3.42
CA ILE A 101 8.81 12.24 3.24
C ILE A 101 7.75 12.95 2.39
N ASN A 102 7.24 12.23 1.40
CA ASN A 102 6.22 12.70 0.47
C ASN A 102 4.91 11.94 0.64
N GLN A 103 5.01 10.63 0.93
CA GLN A 103 3.87 9.75 1.16
C GLN A 103 4.22 8.75 2.25
N ALA A 104 3.21 8.34 3.03
CA ALA A 104 3.25 7.18 3.91
C ALA A 104 2.14 6.23 3.48
N PHE A 105 2.44 4.94 3.48
CA PHE A 105 1.50 3.88 3.11
C PHE A 105 1.44 2.83 4.20
N VAL A 106 0.25 2.34 4.50
CA VAL A 106 0.03 1.19 5.38
C VAL A 106 -1.10 0.32 4.84
N SER A 107 -0.89 -0.99 4.86
CA SER A 107 -1.88 -2.00 4.49
C SER A 107 -1.68 -3.28 5.30
N VAL A 108 -2.54 -4.27 5.07
CA VAL A 108 -2.35 -5.64 5.53
C VAL A 108 -2.55 -6.60 4.37
N SER A 109 -1.85 -7.75 4.44
CA SER A 109 -2.02 -8.87 3.52
C SER A 109 -2.09 -10.19 4.29
N TYR A 110 -2.71 -11.21 3.71
CA TYR A 110 -2.71 -12.54 4.30
C TYR A 110 -1.30 -13.12 4.37
N THR A 111 -1.02 -13.83 5.44
CA THR A 111 0.15 -14.74 5.57
C THR A 111 -0.23 -16.19 5.31
N ASP A 112 -1.47 -16.56 5.63
CA ASP A 112 -2.02 -17.89 5.42
C ASP A 112 -3.51 -17.78 5.08
N VAL A 113 -3.91 -18.47 4.01
CA VAL A 113 -5.30 -18.50 3.51
C VAL A 113 -5.90 -19.91 3.56
N SER A 114 -5.15 -20.90 4.04
CA SER A 114 -5.54 -22.33 4.06
C SER A 114 -6.77 -22.60 4.92
N HIS A 115 -7.03 -21.77 5.93
CA HIS A 115 -8.19 -21.84 6.80
C HIS A 115 -9.50 -21.44 6.10
N LEU A 116 -9.44 -20.69 4.99
CA LEU A 116 -10.59 -20.24 4.20
C LEU A 116 -10.80 -21.10 2.96
N VAL A 117 -9.74 -21.30 2.17
CA VAL A 117 -9.82 -22.02 0.91
C VAL A 117 -8.60 -22.93 0.78
N LYS A 118 -8.87 -24.26 0.74
CA LYS A 118 -7.83 -25.24 0.52
C LYS A 118 -7.20 -25.03 -0.86
N ASP A 119 -5.88 -25.22 -0.93
CA ASP A 119 -5.07 -25.10 -2.16
C ASP A 119 -5.12 -23.71 -2.83
N ALA A 120 -5.55 -22.67 -2.10
CA ALA A 120 -5.37 -21.30 -2.53
C ALA A 120 -4.00 -20.76 -2.09
N VAL A 121 -3.44 -19.90 -2.93
CA VAL A 121 -2.25 -19.12 -2.58
C VAL A 121 -2.68 -17.72 -2.14
N ASN A 122 -1.99 -17.17 -1.15
CA ASN A 122 -2.17 -15.78 -0.77
C ASN A 122 -1.51 -14.87 -1.80
N GLU A 123 -2.18 -13.79 -2.15
CA GLU A 123 -1.62 -12.71 -2.95
C GLU A 123 -1.59 -11.43 -2.12
N GLY A 124 -0.59 -10.57 -2.36
CA GLY A 124 -0.44 -9.33 -1.59
C GLY A 124 -1.70 -8.47 -1.55
N GLY A 125 -1.92 -7.79 -0.45
CA GLY A 125 -3.14 -7.02 -0.19
C GLY A 125 -3.16 -5.66 -0.88
N ASP A 126 -3.37 -5.62 -2.18
CA ASP A 126 -3.66 -4.38 -2.88
C ASP A 126 -5.10 -3.93 -2.60
N GLY A 127 -5.27 -2.70 -2.12
CA GLY A 127 -6.59 -2.11 -1.90
C GLY A 127 -7.18 -2.28 -0.51
N THR A 128 -6.38 -2.63 0.50
CA THR A 128 -6.81 -2.63 1.90
C THR A 128 -6.37 -1.39 2.66
N GLY A 129 -5.38 -0.68 2.13
CA GLY A 129 -4.60 0.30 2.85
C GLY A 129 -5.04 1.74 2.68
N LEU A 130 -4.23 2.61 3.24
CA LEU A 130 -4.29 4.04 3.03
C LEU A 130 -2.95 4.56 2.51
N THR A 131 -3.02 5.60 1.70
CA THR A 131 -1.88 6.44 1.31
C THR A 131 -2.09 7.84 1.88
N ALA A 132 -1.20 8.24 2.75
CA ALA A 132 -1.19 9.60 3.31
C ALA A 132 -0.16 10.45 2.56
N PHE A 133 -0.62 11.44 1.79
CA PHE A 133 0.22 12.42 1.11
C PHE A 133 0.60 13.55 2.07
N ILE A 134 1.85 13.92 2.09
CA ILE A 134 2.41 14.86 3.05
C ILE A 134 2.57 16.24 2.40
N ASN A 135 1.98 17.27 3.03
CA ASN A 135 2.17 18.68 2.63
C ASN A 135 1.90 18.98 1.15
N ASN A 136 0.73 18.62 0.66
CA ASN A 136 0.30 18.84 -0.73
C ASN A 136 1.15 18.12 -1.79
N ALA A 137 1.62 16.92 -1.46
CA ALA A 137 2.42 16.11 -2.39
C ALA A 137 1.70 15.78 -3.71
N ALA A 138 0.38 15.77 -3.71
CA ALA A 138 -0.42 15.63 -4.93
C ALA A 138 -1.72 16.45 -4.82
N LYS A 139 -2.09 17.11 -5.90
CA LYS A 139 -3.41 17.74 -6.04
C LYS A 139 -4.35 16.72 -6.68
N THR A 140 -5.26 16.16 -5.92
CA THR A 140 -6.44 15.45 -6.44
C THR A 140 -7.63 15.87 -5.59
N ASP A 141 -8.75 16.10 -6.22
CA ASP A 141 -9.95 16.66 -5.58
C ASP A 141 -10.63 15.68 -4.62
N ASP A 142 -10.29 14.38 -4.73
CA ASP A 142 -10.90 13.28 -3.97
C ASP A 142 -10.19 12.94 -2.64
N LYS A 143 -9.33 13.82 -2.12
CA LYS A 143 -8.59 13.56 -0.89
C LYS A 143 -9.19 14.23 0.31
N GLU A 144 -9.45 13.45 1.33
CA GLU A 144 -9.77 13.97 2.64
C GLU A 144 -8.55 14.66 3.25
N THR A 145 -8.71 15.93 3.64
CA THR A 145 -7.64 16.70 4.31
C THR A 145 -7.72 16.53 5.81
N VAL A 146 -6.69 15.97 6.40
CA VAL A 146 -6.55 15.80 7.84
C VAL A 146 -5.64 16.90 8.39
N THR A 147 -6.19 17.74 9.25
CA THR A 147 -5.47 18.85 9.92
C THR A 147 -5.07 18.53 11.35
N LEU A 148 -5.60 17.45 11.92
CA LEU A 148 -5.23 16.93 13.23
C LEU A 148 -3.95 16.09 13.14
N ASN A 149 -3.19 16.02 14.24
CA ASN A 149 -1.94 15.25 14.28
C ASN A 149 -2.14 13.72 14.30
N THR A 150 -3.37 13.26 14.19
CA THR A 150 -3.72 11.85 14.18
C THR A 150 -4.72 11.55 13.07
N LEU A 151 -4.37 10.60 12.20
CA LEU A 151 -5.27 9.98 11.24
C LEU A 151 -5.66 8.60 11.78
N ASP A 152 -6.93 8.39 12.06
CA ASP A 152 -7.47 7.08 12.51
C ASP A 152 -8.34 6.50 11.39
N TYR A 153 -7.88 5.38 10.80
CA TYR A 153 -8.55 4.72 9.68
C TYR A 153 -8.87 3.26 10.02
N ARG A 154 -10.15 2.91 9.98
CA ARG A 154 -10.69 1.59 10.38
C ARG A 154 -11.58 1.01 9.29
N PRO A 155 -11.03 0.60 8.15
CA PRO A 155 -11.83 0.03 7.08
C PRO A 155 -12.36 -1.35 7.43
N VAL A 156 -13.47 -1.73 6.77
CA VAL A 156 -13.84 -3.13 6.65
C VAL A 156 -13.18 -3.69 5.41
N ILE A 157 -12.53 -4.83 5.55
CA ILE A 157 -11.84 -5.53 4.47
C ILE A 157 -12.40 -6.94 4.35
N TYR A 158 -12.42 -7.46 3.13
CA TYR A 158 -13.02 -8.74 2.78
C TYR A 158 -12.02 -9.60 2.01
N PRO A 159 -12.00 -10.93 2.23
CA PRO A 159 -11.30 -11.84 1.34
C PRO A 159 -12.00 -11.91 0.00
N ILE A 160 -11.23 -11.97 -1.09
CA ILE A 160 -11.72 -12.19 -2.44
C ILE A 160 -11.01 -13.42 -2.99
N LEU A 161 -11.78 -14.39 -3.46
CA LEU A 161 -11.26 -15.57 -4.13
C LEU A 161 -11.23 -15.34 -5.64
N GLU A 162 -10.07 -15.42 -6.24
CA GLU A 162 -9.92 -15.39 -7.69
C GLU A 162 -9.56 -16.76 -8.23
N MET A 163 -10.29 -17.17 -9.25
CA MET A 163 -10.12 -18.42 -9.98
C MET A 163 -9.92 -18.12 -11.45
N SER A 164 -8.69 -18.18 -11.91
CA SER A 164 -8.33 -17.99 -13.32
C SER A 164 -7.96 -19.34 -13.96
N GLU A 165 -8.48 -19.61 -15.14
CA GLU A 165 -8.20 -20.86 -15.85
C GLU A 165 -6.70 -21.04 -16.11
N GLY A 166 -6.15 -22.18 -15.72
CA GLY A 166 -4.72 -22.49 -15.85
C GLY A 166 -3.82 -21.91 -14.74
N PHE A 167 -4.36 -21.22 -13.75
CA PHE A 167 -3.63 -20.64 -12.62
C PHE A 167 -4.10 -21.22 -11.28
N PRO A 168 -3.24 -21.21 -10.24
CA PRO A 168 -3.67 -21.53 -8.88
C PRO A 168 -4.79 -20.57 -8.42
N LYS A 169 -5.69 -21.05 -7.57
CA LYS A 169 -6.65 -20.19 -6.89
C LYS A 169 -5.89 -19.16 -6.06
N ARG A 170 -6.26 -17.89 -6.16
CA ARG A 170 -5.65 -16.80 -5.41
C ARG A 170 -6.66 -16.24 -4.43
N LEU A 171 -6.23 -15.97 -3.21
CA LEU A 171 -7.05 -15.32 -2.21
C LEU A 171 -6.29 -14.11 -1.68
N PHE A 172 -6.95 -12.97 -1.74
CA PHE A 172 -6.39 -11.69 -1.30
C PHE A 172 -7.43 -10.87 -0.54
N VAL A 173 -7.00 -9.85 0.18
CA VAL A 173 -7.91 -8.95 0.89
C VAL A 173 -8.08 -7.64 0.14
N ARG A 174 -9.31 -7.11 0.16
CA ARG A 174 -9.62 -5.79 -0.40
C ARG A 174 -10.60 -5.04 0.48
N GLY A 175 -10.41 -3.73 0.60
CA GLY A 175 -11.34 -2.84 1.28
C GLY A 175 -12.44 -2.34 0.35
N GLU A 176 -13.56 -1.92 0.93
CA GLU A 176 -14.73 -1.40 0.20
C GLU A 176 -14.38 -0.25 -0.76
N VAL A 177 -13.46 0.60 -0.39
CA VAL A 177 -13.06 1.79 -1.17
C VAL A 177 -11.72 1.58 -1.89
N GLY A 178 -11.14 0.36 -1.78
CA GLY A 178 -9.77 0.15 -2.22
C GLY A 178 -8.78 0.89 -1.33
N THR A 179 -7.70 1.42 -1.92
CA THR A 179 -6.74 2.26 -1.18
C THR A 179 -7.33 3.65 -0.97
N CYS A 180 -7.52 4.05 0.28
CA CYS A 180 -7.95 5.41 0.62
C CYS A 180 -6.79 6.40 0.57
N PHE A 181 -7.08 7.61 0.09
CA PHE A 181 -6.10 8.67 -0.05
C PHE A 181 -6.41 9.83 0.89
N PHE A 182 -5.44 10.18 1.72
CA PHE A 182 -5.53 11.28 2.67
C PHE A 182 -4.46 12.33 2.39
N GLN A 183 -4.78 13.59 2.65
CA GLN A 183 -3.84 14.69 2.62
C GLN A 183 -3.50 15.11 4.05
N LEU A 184 -2.28 14.88 4.51
CA LEU A 184 -1.82 15.35 5.81
C LEU A 184 -1.15 16.71 5.69
N ARG A 185 -1.62 17.69 6.46
CA ARG A 185 -0.96 18.98 6.60
C ARG A 185 -0.18 19.01 7.90
N LEU A 186 1.10 18.68 7.81
CA LEU A 186 1.97 18.58 8.97
C LEU A 186 2.31 19.96 9.54
N THR A 187 2.08 20.12 10.83
CA THR A 187 2.58 21.28 11.57
C THR A 187 4.04 21.04 11.95
N PRO A 188 4.96 21.99 11.69
CA PRO A 188 6.34 21.84 12.09
C PRO A 188 6.49 21.57 13.59
N GLY A 189 7.30 20.56 13.95
CA GLY A 189 7.56 20.20 15.35
C GLY A 189 6.52 19.31 16.02
N ALA A 190 5.39 19.04 15.38
CA ALA A 190 4.40 18.11 15.92
C ALA A 190 4.78 16.64 15.58
N GLU A 191 4.49 15.74 16.50
CA GLU A 191 4.49 14.31 16.23
C GLU A 191 3.20 13.91 15.51
N TRP A 192 3.33 13.11 14.46
CA TRP A 192 2.20 12.62 13.69
C TRP A 192 1.99 11.14 13.89
N ARG A 193 0.71 10.76 13.93
CA ARG A 193 0.31 9.38 14.15
C ARG A 193 -0.70 8.94 13.08
N ILE A 194 -0.46 7.78 12.48
CA ILE A 194 -1.39 7.08 11.62
C ILE A 194 -1.80 5.82 12.37
N ILE A 195 -3.10 5.70 12.68
CA ILE A 195 -3.69 4.54 13.33
C ILE A 195 -4.46 3.76 12.27
N TYR A 196 -4.05 2.51 12.02
CA TYR A 196 -4.67 1.64 11.04
C TYR A 196 -5.19 0.37 11.70
N LYS A 197 -6.52 0.24 11.78
CA LYS A 197 -7.20 -0.89 12.45
C LYS A 197 -8.27 -1.49 11.54
N PRO A 198 -7.91 -2.22 10.49
CA PRO A 198 -8.88 -2.85 9.61
C PRO A 198 -9.65 -3.94 10.34
N ARG A 199 -10.94 -4.08 10.03
CA ARG A 199 -11.77 -5.18 10.48
C ARG A 199 -11.95 -6.15 9.31
N LEU A 200 -11.39 -7.35 9.42
CA LEU A 200 -11.52 -8.41 8.43
C LEU A 200 -12.84 -9.16 8.63
N ASP A 201 -13.66 -9.24 7.60
CA ASP A 201 -14.90 -10.00 7.58
C ASP A 201 -14.77 -11.20 6.61
N GLU A 202 -14.45 -12.36 7.18
CA GLU A 202 -14.25 -13.60 6.43
C GLU A 202 -15.56 -14.39 6.21
N THR A 203 -16.68 -13.89 6.69
CA THR A 203 -17.99 -14.56 6.52
C THR A 203 -18.54 -14.42 5.11
N LYS A 204 -17.99 -13.50 4.33
CA LYS A 204 -18.47 -13.12 3.01
C LYS A 204 -17.32 -13.10 2.01
N ILE A 205 -17.22 -14.14 1.18
CA ILE A 205 -16.14 -14.31 0.20
C ILE A 205 -16.72 -14.26 -1.21
N PRO A 206 -16.68 -13.11 -1.90
CA PRO A 206 -17.00 -13.06 -3.32
C PRO A 206 -15.94 -13.81 -4.13
N LYS A 207 -16.39 -14.39 -5.26
CA LYS A 207 -15.54 -15.17 -6.15
C LYS A 207 -15.46 -14.52 -7.51
N ILE A 208 -14.26 -14.23 -7.97
CA ILE A 208 -13.99 -13.79 -9.34
C ILE A 208 -13.61 -15.02 -10.13
N THR A 209 -14.29 -15.28 -11.25
CA THR A 209 -13.92 -16.37 -12.17
C THR A 209 -13.55 -15.79 -13.53
N ILE A 210 -12.41 -16.21 -14.05
CA ILE A 210 -11.86 -15.79 -15.34
C ILE A 210 -11.59 -17.04 -16.17
N THR A 211 -12.23 -17.16 -17.34
CA THR A 211 -12.07 -18.31 -18.23
C THR A 211 -11.72 -17.91 -19.64
N ASN A 212 -10.85 -18.69 -20.27
CA ASN A 212 -10.49 -18.53 -21.67
C ASN A 212 -11.70 -18.87 -22.56
N GLY A 213 -12.29 -17.85 -23.17
CA GLY A 213 -13.39 -18.02 -24.13
C GLY A 213 -14.82 -18.00 -23.57
N LYS A 214 -15.03 -18.10 -22.25
CA LYS A 214 -16.36 -17.96 -21.62
C LYS A 214 -16.55 -16.63 -20.89
N GLY A 215 -15.50 -15.81 -20.83
CA GLY A 215 -15.54 -14.51 -20.17
C GLY A 215 -15.21 -14.55 -18.68
N GLU A 216 -15.67 -13.54 -17.99
CA GLU A 216 -15.39 -13.28 -16.59
C GLU A 216 -16.66 -12.93 -15.83
N TRP A 217 -16.72 -13.27 -14.56
CA TRP A 217 -17.85 -12.92 -13.70
C TRP A 217 -17.47 -12.91 -12.22
N VAL A 218 -18.29 -12.22 -11.44
CA VAL A 218 -18.20 -12.20 -9.97
C VAL A 218 -19.43 -12.89 -9.39
N GLU A 219 -19.20 -13.86 -8.52
CA GLU A 219 -20.24 -14.51 -7.70
C GLU A 219 -20.21 -13.93 -6.30
N TYR A 220 -21.35 -13.46 -5.82
CA TYR A 220 -21.51 -12.91 -4.47
C TYR A 220 -22.07 -13.95 -3.50
N PRO A 221 -21.82 -13.77 -2.16
CA PRO A 221 -22.30 -14.70 -1.15
C PRO A 221 -23.83 -14.87 -1.08
N ASP A 222 -24.58 -13.90 -1.57
CA ASP A 222 -26.05 -13.94 -1.66
C ASP A 222 -26.59 -14.72 -2.89
N GLY A 223 -25.70 -15.26 -3.72
CA GLY A 223 -26.02 -15.99 -4.94
C GLY A 223 -26.14 -15.13 -6.19
N ARG A 224 -25.92 -13.84 -6.11
CA ARG A 224 -25.88 -12.93 -7.26
C ARG A 224 -24.67 -13.22 -8.11
N ILE A 225 -24.83 -13.05 -9.44
CA ILE A 225 -23.73 -13.16 -10.42
C ILE A 225 -23.73 -11.90 -11.30
N GLU A 226 -22.57 -11.26 -11.41
CA GLU A 226 -22.32 -10.18 -12.38
C GLU A 226 -21.33 -10.68 -13.44
N THR A 227 -21.72 -10.65 -14.69
CA THR A 227 -20.92 -11.09 -15.83
C THR A 227 -20.21 -9.93 -16.53
N GLY A 228 -19.06 -10.20 -17.15
CA GLY A 228 -18.29 -9.20 -17.89
C GLY A 228 -17.49 -8.24 -16.97
N THR A 229 -17.21 -8.66 -15.74
CA THR A 229 -16.44 -7.87 -14.78
C THR A 229 -15.55 -8.75 -13.89
N GLN A 230 -14.40 -8.21 -13.51
CA GLN A 230 -13.51 -8.73 -12.47
C GLN A 230 -13.55 -7.83 -11.21
N THR A 231 -14.41 -6.82 -11.20
CA THR A 231 -14.49 -5.86 -10.09
C THR A 231 -15.62 -6.24 -9.16
N VAL A 232 -15.28 -6.45 -7.90
CA VAL A 232 -16.26 -6.73 -6.84
C VAL A 232 -16.97 -5.44 -6.45
N ASP A 233 -18.30 -5.43 -6.53
CA ASP A 233 -19.12 -4.34 -5.98
C ASP A 233 -19.45 -4.63 -4.52
N PHE A 234 -18.81 -3.89 -3.63
CA PHE A 234 -18.95 -4.08 -2.18
C PHE A 234 -20.35 -3.76 -1.63
N ARG A 235 -21.23 -3.12 -2.41
CA ARG A 235 -22.64 -2.93 -2.03
C ARG A 235 -23.39 -4.25 -1.87
N TYR A 236 -22.93 -5.31 -2.54
CA TYR A 236 -23.53 -6.65 -2.49
C TYR A 236 -22.87 -7.58 -1.47
N ILE A 237 -21.89 -7.10 -0.72
CA ILE A 237 -21.24 -7.84 0.35
C ILE A 237 -21.73 -7.39 1.74
N LYS A 238 -22.34 -6.23 1.84
CA LYS A 238 -22.85 -5.66 3.11
C LYS A 238 -24.00 -6.43 3.74
#